data_9889bcce88edc09a45c44cbba045f044
#
_entry.id   9889bcce88edc09a45c44cbba045f044
#
_cell.length_a   1.000
_cell.length_b   1.000
_cell.length_c   1.000
_cell.angle_alpha   90.00
_cell.angle_beta   90.00
_cell.angle_gamma   90.00
#
_symmetry.space_group_name_H-M   'P 1'
#
loop_
_entity.id
_entity.type
_entity.pdbx_description
1 polymer ?
#
loop_
_entity_poly.entity_id
_entity_poly.type
_entity_poly.pdbx_seq_one_letter_code
_entity_poly.pdbx_strand_id
1 'polypeptide(L)'
;IVKDQMIISDGYNGTPSGFENVCEDEHNVTKPYVLHAEANAITKIARSNNSSDGATMYVTASPCIECAKLIIQAGIKRVVYSEHYRLEDGIELLKRAGIEVIYTELDDNSSPNK
;
A
#
# COMPACT_ATOMS: atom_id res chain seq x y z
N ILE A 1 -7.02 -0.20 -2.66
CA ILE A 1 -6.99 -1.22 -3.74
C ILE A 1 -8.26 -1.10 -4.55
N VAL A 2 -8.09 -0.97 -5.87
CA VAL A 2 -9.20 -0.73 -6.81
C VAL A 2 -9.23 -1.84 -7.85
N LYS A 3 -10.43 -2.33 -8.13
CA LYS A 3 -10.63 -3.34 -9.16
C LYS A 3 -11.98 -3.05 -9.83
N ASP A 4 -12.00 -3.10 -11.17
CA ASP A 4 -13.19 -2.83 -11.96
C ASP A 4 -13.86 -1.50 -11.58
N GLN A 5 -13.03 -0.46 -11.39
CA GLN A 5 -13.45 0.91 -11.05
C GLN A 5 -14.11 1.03 -9.66
N MET A 6 -13.95 0.03 -8.81
CA MET A 6 -14.49 0.05 -7.45
C MET A 6 -13.37 -0.10 -6.44
N ILE A 7 -13.44 0.67 -5.36
CA ILE A 7 -12.54 0.50 -4.23
C ILE A 7 -12.97 -0.76 -3.49
N ILE A 8 -12.10 -1.75 -3.46
CA ILE A 8 -12.40 -3.02 -2.77
C ILE A 8 -11.70 -3.15 -1.42
N SER A 9 -10.73 -2.31 -1.14
CA SER A 9 -10.08 -2.24 0.17
C SER A 9 -9.31 -0.95 0.32
N ASP A 10 -9.13 -0.54 1.55
CA ASP A 10 -8.25 0.56 1.92
C ASP A 10 -7.42 0.16 3.14
N GLY A 11 -6.40 0.94 3.45
CA GLY A 11 -5.58 0.66 4.61
C GLY A 11 -4.78 1.87 5.04
N TYR A 12 -4.48 1.88 6.33
CA TYR A 12 -3.62 2.86 6.98
C TYR A 12 -2.57 2.12 7.77
N ASN A 13 -1.47 2.78 8.10
CA ASN A 13 -0.54 2.23 9.06
C ASN A 13 -1.27 2.08 10.39
N GLY A 14 -1.21 0.92 10.98
CA GLY A 14 -1.93 0.68 12.21
C GLY A 14 -1.64 -0.66 12.84
N THR A 15 -2.15 -0.84 14.05
CA THR A 15 -2.02 -2.10 14.77
C THR A 15 -3.04 -3.11 14.26
N PRO A 16 -2.85 -4.41 14.56
CA PRO A 16 -3.84 -5.42 14.15
C PRO A 16 -5.20 -5.18 14.78
N SER A 17 -6.24 -5.73 14.17
CA SER A 17 -7.61 -5.60 14.67
C SER A 17 -7.71 -6.05 16.12
N GLY A 18 -8.37 -5.26 16.94
CA GLY A 18 -8.58 -5.57 18.36
C GLY A 18 -7.48 -5.06 19.27
N PHE A 19 -6.39 -4.57 18.71
CA PHE A 19 -5.32 -3.97 19.50
C PHE A 19 -5.58 -2.47 19.67
N GLU A 20 -5.01 -1.91 20.74
CA GLU A 20 -5.01 -0.47 20.92
C GLU A 20 -4.29 0.18 19.74
N ASN A 21 -4.93 1.16 19.10
CA ASN A 21 -4.38 1.76 17.90
C ASN A 21 -3.35 2.84 18.23
N VAL A 22 -2.27 2.42 18.84
CA VAL A 22 -1.12 3.26 19.17
C VAL A 22 0.10 2.63 18.51
N CYS A 23 0.60 3.28 17.46
CA CYS A 23 1.65 2.69 16.63
C CYS A 23 3.05 2.82 17.20
N GLU A 24 3.26 3.77 18.10
CA GLU A 24 4.58 4.03 18.67
C GLU A 24 4.60 3.77 20.16
N ASP A 25 5.75 3.33 20.65
CA ASP A 25 5.93 3.13 22.10
C ASP A 25 6.27 4.45 22.77
N GLU A 26 6.55 4.41 24.07
CA GLU A 26 6.89 5.57 24.89
C GLU A 26 8.16 6.29 24.44
N HIS A 27 8.99 5.65 23.62
CA HIS A 27 10.21 6.21 23.07
C HIS A 27 10.06 6.66 21.62
N ASN A 28 8.82 6.74 21.11
CA ASN A 28 8.49 7.09 19.74
C ASN A 28 9.05 6.11 18.70
N VAL A 29 9.23 4.86 19.10
CA VAL A 29 9.65 3.79 18.21
C VAL A 29 8.42 3.02 17.76
N THR A 30 8.31 2.78 16.45
CA THR A 30 7.20 2.01 15.89
C THR A 30 7.18 0.62 16.49
N LYS A 31 6.01 0.23 16.99
CA LYS A 31 5.83 -1.11 17.58
C LYS A 31 6.02 -2.17 16.52
N PRO A 32 6.64 -3.31 16.86
CA PRO A 32 6.97 -4.33 15.85
C PRO A 32 5.77 -4.98 15.18
N TYR A 33 4.58 -4.88 15.75
CA TYR A 33 3.38 -5.48 15.18
C TYR A 33 2.52 -4.48 14.38
N VAL A 34 3.02 -3.29 14.14
CA VAL A 34 2.32 -2.31 13.30
C VAL A 34 2.36 -2.78 11.85
N LEU A 35 1.21 -2.75 11.20
CA LEU A 35 1.08 -3.07 9.79
C LEU A 35 1.27 -1.82 8.95
N HIS A 36 2.00 -1.94 7.86
CA HIS A 36 2.00 -0.89 6.84
C HIS A 36 0.63 -0.84 6.16
N ALA A 37 0.28 0.31 5.61
CA ALA A 37 -1.01 0.51 4.96
C ALA A 37 -1.27 -0.54 3.87
N GLU A 38 -0.26 -0.88 3.08
CA GLU A 38 -0.38 -1.85 2.01
C GLU A 38 -0.73 -3.24 2.54
N ALA A 39 -0.02 -3.68 3.57
CA ALA A 39 -0.28 -4.98 4.20
C ALA A 39 -1.68 -5.00 4.82
N ASN A 40 -2.09 -3.90 5.44
CA ASN A 40 -3.41 -3.78 6.05
C ASN A 40 -4.50 -3.90 4.98
N ALA A 41 -4.36 -3.20 3.87
CA ALA A 41 -5.33 -3.26 2.78
C ALA A 41 -5.44 -4.66 2.17
N ILE A 42 -4.30 -5.33 1.97
CA ILE A 42 -4.27 -6.68 1.39
C ILE A 42 -4.92 -7.68 2.34
N THR A 43 -4.60 -7.63 3.62
CA THR A 43 -5.14 -8.60 4.58
C THR A 43 -6.62 -8.42 4.83
N LYS A 44 -7.14 -7.20 4.70
CA LYS A 44 -8.59 -6.98 4.74
C LYS A 44 -9.31 -7.73 3.63
N ILE A 45 -8.73 -7.76 2.43
CA ILE A 45 -9.33 -8.50 1.32
C ILE A 45 -9.40 -9.99 1.64
N ALA A 46 -8.41 -10.52 2.36
CA ALA A 46 -8.41 -11.93 2.75
C ALA A 46 -9.61 -12.31 3.62
N ARG A 47 -10.22 -11.36 4.29
CA ARG A 47 -11.40 -11.57 5.14
C ARG A 47 -12.70 -11.21 4.42
N SER A 48 -12.62 -10.83 3.16
CA SER A 48 -13.78 -10.42 2.37
C SER A 48 -14.06 -11.44 1.27
N ASN A 49 -15.10 -11.17 0.50
CA ASN A 49 -15.42 -11.97 -0.68
C ASN A 49 -14.75 -11.42 -1.94
N ASN A 50 -13.90 -10.41 -1.81
CA ASN A 50 -13.22 -9.82 -2.94
C ASN A 50 -11.87 -10.49 -3.18
N SER A 51 -11.34 -10.30 -4.37
CA SER A 51 -10.02 -10.79 -4.74
C SER A 51 -9.18 -9.61 -5.20
N SER A 52 -7.92 -9.57 -4.76
CA SER A 52 -6.95 -8.57 -5.21
C SER A 52 -6.32 -8.91 -6.55
N ASP A 53 -6.57 -10.09 -7.08
CA ASP A 53 -5.96 -10.53 -8.33
C ASP A 53 -6.35 -9.61 -9.48
N GLY A 54 -5.35 -9.07 -10.17
CA GLY A 54 -5.56 -8.13 -11.27
C GLY A 54 -5.91 -6.71 -10.85
N ALA A 55 -5.88 -6.40 -9.55
CA ALA A 55 -6.26 -5.09 -9.04
C ALA A 55 -5.13 -4.06 -9.20
N THR A 56 -5.46 -2.80 -8.95
CA THR A 56 -4.51 -1.69 -8.85
C THR A 56 -4.43 -1.20 -7.40
N MET A 57 -3.22 -0.97 -6.92
CA MET A 57 -3.00 -0.38 -5.62
C MET A 57 -2.55 1.07 -5.78
N TYR A 58 -3.23 1.98 -5.10
CA TYR A 58 -2.84 3.39 -5.01
C TYR A 58 -2.27 3.62 -3.61
N VAL A 59 -1.03 4.04 -3.53
CA VAL A 59 -0.35 4.29 -2.26
C VAL A 59 0.26 5.68 -2.26
N THR A 60 0.42 6.27 -1.08
CA THR A 60 1.05 7.58 -0.98
C THR A 60 2.55 7.48 -1.21
N ALA A 61 3.23 6.62 -0.50
CA ALA A 61 4.67 6.42 -0.66
C ALA A 61 4.96 5.09 -1.35
N SER A 62 6.05 5.04 -2.11
CA SER A 62 6.45 3.81 -2.79
C SER A 62 6.64 2.68 -1.77
N PRO A 63 6.18 1.46 -2.09
CA PRO A 63 6.23 0.35 -1.14
C PRO A 63 7.66 -0.06 -0.79
N CYS A 64 7.87 -0.43 0.46
CA CYS A 64 9.11 -1.06 0.87
C CYS A 64 9.18 -2.49 0.32
N ILE A 65 10.34 -3.12 0.43
CA ILE A 65 10.51 -4.46 -0.13
C ILE A 65 9.58 -5.49 0.51
N GLU A 66 9.31 -5.36 1.80
CA GLU A 66 8.40 -6.29 2.48
C GLU A 66 6.98 -6.17 1.93
N CYS A 67 6.50 -4.95 1.73
CA CYS A 67 5.18 -4.75 1.13
C CYS A 67 5.15 -5.13 -0.34
N ALA A 68 6.25 -4.91 -1.07
CA ALA A 68 6.34 -5.32 -2.47
C ALA A 68 6.12 -6.83 -2.63
N LYS A 69 6.70 -7.64 -1.72
CA LYS A 69 6.49 -9.08 -1.74
C LYS A 69 5.01 -9.44 -1.60
N LEU A 70 4.32 -8.77 -0.69
CA LEU A 70 2.89 -9.01 -0.46
C LEU A 70 2.06 -8.58 -1.66
N ILE A 71 2.40 -7.47 -2.27
CA ILE A 71 1.70 -6.97 -3.46
C ILE A 71 1.81 -7.98 -4.60
N ILE A 72 3.00 -8.53 -4.81
CA ILE A 72 3.23 -9.54 -5.83
C ILE A 72 2.38 -10.78 -5.58
N GLN A 73 2.43 -11.29 -4.35
CA GLN A 73 1.69 -12.51 -3.99
C GLN A 73 0.18 -12.29 -4.01
N ALA A 74 -0.28 -11.07 -3.81
CA ALA A 74 -1.70 -10.73 -3.86
C ALA A 74 -2.25 -10.64 -5.29
N GLY A 75 -1.40 -10.73 -6.30
CA GLY A 75 -1.82 -10.68 -7.69
C GLY A 75 -2.14 -9.27 -8.20
N ILE A 76 -1.74 -8.24 -7.49
CA ILE A 76 -1.94 -6.87 -7.92
C ILE A 76 -1.08 -6.62 -9.15
N LYS A 77 -1.68 -6.04 -10.19
CA LYS A 77 -1.00 -5.86 -11.48
C LYS A 77 -0.43 -4.48 -11.70
N ARG A 78 -0.84 -3.49 -10.91
CA ARG A 78 -0.41 -2.11 -11.08
C ARG A 78 -0.34 -1.42 -9.73
N VAL A 79 0.72 -0.63 -9.53
CA VAL A 79 0.91 0.18 -8.32
C VAL A 79 1.14 1.62 -8.75
N VAL A 80 0.39 2.54 -8.17
CA VAL A 80 0.48 3.98 -8.43
C VAL A 80 0.88 4.64 -7.12
N TYR A 81 1.94 5.42 -7.12
CA TYR A 81 2.42 6.11 -5.93
C TYR A 81 2.78 7.57 -6.23
N SER A 82 2.80 8.41 -5.21
CA SER A 82 3.02 9.86 -5.37
C SER A 82 4.23 10.39 -4.61
N GLU A 83 4.83 9.59 -3.74
CA GLU A 83 6.02 9.99 -2.99
C GLU A 83 7.05 8.88 -3.05
N HIS A 84 8.31 9.25 -3.31
CA HIS A 84 9.39 8.28 -3.31
C HIS A 84 9.80 7.92 -1.88
N TYR A 85 9.78 6.63 -1.58
CA TYR A 85 10.40 6.12 -0.37
C TYR A 85 11.92 6.13 -0.56
N ARG A 86 12.64 6.30 0.54
CA ARG A 86 14.10 6.44 0.50
C ARG A 86 14.81 5.27 -0.17
N LEU A 87 14.29 4.05 0.00
CA LEU A 87 14.84 2.86 -0.63
C LEU A 87 13.97 2.47 -1.81
N GLU A 88 14.62 2.13 -2.93
CA GLU A 88 13.91 1.80 -4.16
C GLU A 88 13.86 0.30 -4.45
N ASP A 89 14.38 -0.52 -3.54
CA ASP A 89 14.41 -1.97 -3.75
C ASP A 89 13.01 -2.58 -3.88
N GLY A 90 12.02 -2.03 -3.20
CA GLY A 90 10.63 -2.47 -3.37
C GLY A 90 10.12 -2.23 -4.78
N ILE A 91 10.36 -1.04 -5.32
CA ILE A 91 9.95 -0.68 -6.69
C ILE A 91 10.66 -1.59 -7.70
N GLU A 92 11.95 -1.83 -7.52
CA GLU A 92 12.71 -2.70 -8.42
C GLU A 92 12.15 -4.12 -8.40
N LEU A 93 11.77 -4.62 -7.23
CA LEU A 93 11.19 -5.95 -7.10
C LEU A 93 9.84 -6.04 -7.83
N LEU A 94 8.99 -5.02 -7.68
CA LEU A 94 7.70 -4.96 -8.38
C LEU A 94 7.89 -5.01 -9.90
N LYS A 95 8.85 -4.24 -10.41
CA LYS A 95 9.14 -4.22 -11.84
C LYS A 95 9.65 -5.57 -12.34
N ARG A 96 10.50 -6.22 -11.56
CA ARG A 96 10.98 -7.57 -11.90
C ARG A 96 9.85 -8.58 -11.97
N ALA A 97 8.81 -8.39 -11.18
CA ALA A 97 7.63 -9.26 -11.18
C ALA A 97 6.67 -8.96 -12.33
N GLY A 98 6.96 -7.94 -13.15
CA GLY A 98 6.09 -7.57 -14.25
C GLY A 98 4.94 -6.66 -13.86
N ILE A 99 4.95 -6.10 -12.67
CA ILE A 99 3.91 -5.19 -12.22
C ILE A 99 4.17 -3.81 -12.80
N GLU A 100 3.12 -3.19 -13.33
CA GLU A 100 3.20 -1.82 -13.83
C GLU A 100 3.30 -0.87 -12.64
N VAL A 101 4.36 -0.06 -12.63
CA VAL A 101 4.61 0.89 -11.54
C VAL A 101 4.55 2.29 -12.10
N ILE A 102 3.68 3.12 -11.55
CA ILE A 102 3.42 4.47 -12.04
C ILE A 102 3.68 5.46 -10.90
N TYR A 103 4.57 6.42 -11.16
CA TYR A 103 4.76 7.56 -10.27
C TYR A 103 3.86 8.68 -10.76
N THR A 104 3.07 9.27 -9.85
CA THR A 104 2.26 10.43 -10.17
C THR A 104 2.51 11.48 -9.10
N GLU A 105 2.99 12.65 -9.52
CA GLU A 105 3.27 13.73 -8.58
C GLU A 105 1.98 14.36 -8.10
N LEU A 106 1.84 14.45 -6.77
CA LEU A 106 0.76 15.21 -6.18
C LEU A 106 1.20 16.67 -6.12
N ASP A 107 0.62 17.47 -7.00
CA ASP A 107 0.89 18.88 -7.09
C ASP A 107 -0.11 19.62 -6.19
N ASP A 108 0.38 20.52 -5.34
CA ASP A 108 -0.49 21.38 -4.53
C ASP A 108 -1.42 22.21 -5.41
N ASN A 109 -1.03 22.43 -6.66
CA ASN A 109 -1.83 23.13 -7.64
C ASN A 109 -2.83 22.23 -8.35
N SER A 110 -2.85 20.94 -8.07
CA SER A 110 -3.78 20.00 -8.68
C SER A 110 -5.17 20.09 -8.07
N SER A 111 -5.39 21.03 -7.18
CA SER A 111 -6.68 21.30 -6.58
C SER A 111 -7.74 21.52 -7.67
N PRO A 112 -8.98 21.03 -7.46
CA PRO A 112 -10.05 21.26 -8.45
C PRO A 112 -10.35 22.72 -8.72
N ASN A 113 -9.87 23.62 -7.88
CA ASN A 113 -10.10 25.06 -8.04
C ASN A 113 -9.07 25.73 -8.93
N LYS A 114 -8.21 24.98 -9.51
CA LYS A 114 -7.16 25.52 -10.38
C LYS A 114 -7.31 25.12 -11.81
#